data_12a17ba2d9b9d67b115b307b1b8d9d40
#
_entry.id   12a17ba2d9b9d67b115b307b1b8d9d40
#
_cell.length_a   1.000
_cell.length_b   1.000
_cell.length_c   1.000
_cell.angle_alpha   90.00
_cell.angle_beta   90.00
_cell.angle_gamma   90.00
#
_symmetry.space_group_name_H-M   'P 1'
#
loop_
_entity.id
_entity.type
_entity.pdbx_description
1 polymer ?
#
loop_
_entity_poly.entity_id
_entity_poly.type
_entity_poly.pdbx_seq_one_letter_code
_entity_poly.pdbx_strand_id
1 'polypeptide(L)'
;MAGVALSDVTKRFGTVQAVSHVSLHVEEGEFFSLLGPSGCGKTTMLRMLAGFISPTAGSISIGGINVTELPPEKRDVGIVFQNYAIFPHMNVYDNIGFGLRMRKVARPELDRRVRAALEQVGLRGYEKRYQREMSGGEQQRVALARVLVTQPRILLLDEPLSALDKKLREEMKYWIRDLHAQLGITAIYVTHDQGEALTMSDRIAVMRNGAVEQVGTPREVYEQPQTHFVTDFIGESNILPARVLEVDHEYVRLTLAGFSVMAQRRDVSAGQQVSLVVRPEHVVLGLDAERRDLNQLTGRVTKELYHGSLIRYELQVGEQSLVAESQNTLEQQVFPLGAEISVGWYPSSCSLLLD
;
A
#
# COMPACT_ATOMS: atom_id res chain seq x y z
N MET A 1 16.45 9.65 -14.57
CA MET A 1 15.35 9.45 -13.62
C MET A 1 14.63 10.76 -13.44
N ALA A 2 13.43 10.80 -12.88
CA ALA A 2 12.68 12.04 -12.71
C ALA A 2 11.66 11.88 -11.58
N GLY A 3 11.54 12.87 -10.70
CA GLY A 3 10.46 12.98 -9.74
C GLY A 3 9.15 13.41 -10.42
N VAL A 4 8.03 13.19 -9.72
CA VAL A 4 6.68 13.58 -10.17
C VAL A 4 6.07 14.54 -9.16
N ALA A 5 5.49 15.64 -9.62
CA ALA A 5 4.71 16.53 -8.76
C ALA A 5 3.32 16.78 -9.36
N LEU A 6 2.32 16.67 -8.50
CA LEU A 6 0.94 17.07 -8.75
C LEU A 6 0.65 18.29 -7.88
N SER A 7 0.10 19.35 -8.45
CA SER A 7 -0.24 20.58 -7.74
C SER A 7 -1.71 20.87 -7.93
N ASP A 8 -2.49 20.72 -6.86
CA ASP A 8 -3.93 20.97 -6.80
C ASP A 8 -4.74 20.31 -7.94
N VAL A 9 -4.40 19.06 -8.24
CA VAL A 9 -4.98 18.34 -9.37
C VAL A 9 -6.40 17.93 -9.06
N THR A 10 -7.32 18.33 -9.95
CA THR A 10 -8.74 17.98 -9.88
C THR A 10 -9.20 17.38 -11.20
N LYS A 11 -10.03 16.32 -11.15
CA LYS A 11 -10.68 15.74 -12.32
C LYS A 11 -12.16 15.54 -12.10
N ARG A 12 -12.97 16.10 -12.99
CA ARG A 12 -14.42 15.95 -13.04
C ARG A 12 -14.86 15.26 -14.33
N PHE A 13 -15.83 14.36 -14.22
CA PHE A 13 -16.55 13.76 -15.33
C PHE A 13 -18.03 14.09 -15.15
N GLY A 14 -18.51 15.09 -15.89
CA GLY A 14 -19.85 15.65 -15.64
C GLY A 14 -19.99 16.16 -14.20
N THR A 15 -20.91 15.58 -13.45
CA THR A 15 -21.17 15.91 -12.03
C THR A 15 -20.27 15.16 -11.06
N VAL A 16 -19.55 14.11 -11.49
CA VAL A 16 -18.72 13.26 -10.64
C VAL A 16 -17.32 13.83 -10.55
N GLN A 17 -16.85 14.14 -9.35
CA GLN A 17 -15.48 14.53 -9.06
C GLN A 17 -14.66 13.29 -8.71
N ALA A 18 -13.91 12.77 -9.69
CA ALA A 18 -13.14 11.55 -9.55
C ALA A 18 -11.79 11.76 -8.84
N VAL A 19 -11.22 12.98 -8.93
CA VAL A 19 -10.02 13.41 -8.19
C VAL A 19 -10.27 14.83 -7.71
N SER A 20 -9.95 15.10 -6.44
CA SER A 20 -10.30 16.32 -5.73
C SER A 20 -9.08 16.93 -5.05
N HIS A 21 -8.58 18.05 -5.59
CA HIS A 21 -7.55 18.89 -5.00
C HIS A 21 -6.30 18.11 -4.51
N VAL A 22 -5.80 17.19 -5.34
CA VAL A 22 -4.66 16.36 -4.96
C VAL A 22 -3.35 17.08 -5.24
N SER A 23 -2.55 17.24 -4.19
CA SER A 23 -1.16 17.68 -4.25
C SER A 23 -0.27 16.57 -3.71
N LEU A 24 0.65 16.05 -4.54
CA LEU A 24 1.56 14.97 -4.22
C LEU A 24 2.94 15.23 -4.81
N HIS A 25 3.95 14.80 -4.09
CA HIS A 25 5.32 14.78 -4.59
C HIS A 25 5.90 13.38 -4.46
N VAL A 26 6.42 12.84 -5.57
CA VAL A 26 7.12 11.56 -5.65
C VAL A 26 8.56 11.85 -6.00
N GLU A 27 9.47 11.36 -5.17
CA GLU A 27 10.90 11.60 -5.33
C GLU A 27 11.47 10.81 -6.52
N GLU A 28 12.64 11.22 -6.99
CA GLU A 28 13.36 10.50 -8.03
C GLU A 28 13.84 9.13 -7.52
N GLY A 29 13.51 8.07 -8.26
CA GLY A 29 13.85 6.69 -7.89
C GLY A 29 12.94 6.06 -6.83
N GLU A 30 11.91 6.75 -6.38
CA GLU A 30 10.97 6.28 -5.37
C GLU A 30 9.98 5.24 -5.94
N PHE A 31 9.67 4.20 -5.16
CA PHE A 31 8.52 3.32 -5.38
C PHE A 31 7.32 3.83 -4.58
N PHE A 32 6.44 4.56 -5.23
CA PHE A 32 5.31 5.24 -4.61
C PHE A 32 3.99 4.54 -4.92
N SER A 33 3.22 4.17 -3.88
CA SER A 33 1.93 3.52 -4.08
C SER A 33 0.74 4.45 -3.87
N LEU A 34 -0.23 4.35 -4.78
CA LEU A 34 -1.58 4.87 -4.61
C LEU A 34 -2.47 3.72 -4.13
N LEU A 35 -2.91 3.76 -2.88
CA LEU A 35 -3.69 2.72 -2.23
C LEU A 35 -5.09 3.24 -1.87
N GLY A 36 -6.11 2.41 -2.01
CA GLY A 36 -7.47 2.80 -1.62
C GLY A 36 -8.54 1.88 -2.21
N PRO A 37 -9.80 1.99 -1.80
CA PRO A 37 -10.89 1.16 -2.29
C PRO A 37 -11.16 1.38 -3.78
N SER A 38 -11.90 0.46 -4.40
CA SER A 38 -12.31 0.60 -5.79
C SER A 38 -13.13 1.88 -5.99
N GLY A 39 -12.85 2.60 -7.08
CA GLY A 39 -13.55 3.84 -7.41
C GLY A 39 -13.05 5.11 -6.69
N CYS A 40 -12.03 5.05 -5.83
CA CYS A 40 -11.52 6.25 -5.13
C CYS A 40 -10.65 7.18 -5.98
N GLY A 41 -10.42 6.91 -7.28
CA GLY A 41 -9.72 7.82 -8.18
C GLY A 41 -8.30 7.41 -8.60
N LYS A 42 -7.72 6.33 -8.08
CA LYS A 42 -6.33 5.87 -8.36
C LYS A 42 -6.02 5.72 -9.84
N THR A 43 -6.80 4.91 -10.55
CA THR A 43 -6.63 4.69 -12.01
C THR A 43 -6.85 5.98 -12.80
N THR A 44 -7.76 6.87 -12.34
CA THR A 44 -7.94 8.19 -12.96
C THR A 44 -6.69 9.04 -12.82
N MET A 45 -6.07 9.04 -11.63
CA MET A 45 -4.82 9.76 -11.39
C MET A 45 -3.68 9.19 -12.24
N LEU A 46 -3.55 7.86 -12.30
CA LEU A 46 -2.54 7.21 -13.13
C LEU A 46 -2.73 7.54 -14.62
N ARG A 47 -3.98 7.57 -15.12
CA ARG A 47 -4.28 7.97 -16.50
C ARG A 47 -3.98 9.44 -16.77
N MET A 48 -4.15 10.33 -15.79
CA MET A 48 -3.73 11.74 -15.90
C MET A 48 -2.21 11.85 -15.96
N LEU A 49 -1.47 11.09 -15.15
CA LEU A 49 -0.01 11.02 -15.20
C LEU A 49 0.49 10.50 -16.55
N ALA A 50 -0.14 9.46 -17.08
CA ALA A 50 0.17 8.90 -18.39
C ALA A 50 -0.19 9.82 -19.58
N GLY A 51 -1.04 10.82 -19.36
CA GLY A 51 -1.49 11.74 -20.42
C GLY A 51 -2.66 11.22 -21.26
N PHE A 52 -3.35 10.16 -20.83
CA PHE A 52 -4.55 9.68 -21.51
C PHE A 52 -5.77 10.55 -21.26
N ILE A 53 -5.79 11.27 -20.15
CA ILE A 53 -6.81 12.26 -19.80
C ILE A 53 -6.13 13.49 -19.19
N SER A 54 -6.63 14.69 -19.52
CA SER A 54 -6.18 15.92 -18.88
C SER A 54 -6.92 16.18 -17.58
N PRO A 55 -6.28 16.77 -16.56
CA PRO A 55 -6.98 17.24 -15.37
C PRO A 55 -7.98 18.35 -15.75
N THR A 56 -8.98 18.58 -14.90
CA THR A 56 -9.91 19.70 -15.04
C THR A 56 -9.32 20.99 -14.49
N ALA A 57 -8.48 20.86 -13.45
CA ALA A 57 -7.71 21.96 -12.84
C ALA A 57 -6.42 21.41 -12.22
N GLY A 58 -5.49 22.30 -11.92
CA GLY A 58 -4.18 21.95 -11.39
C GLY A 58 -3.15 21.63 -12.46
N SER A 59 -1.97 21.18 -12.04
CA SER A 59 -0.86 20.89 -12.95
C SER A 59 -0.10 19.64 -12.55
N ILE A 60 0.54 19.01 -13.56
CA ILE A 60 1.36 17.80 -13.42
C ILE A 60 2.73 18.11 -13.99
N SER A 61 3.79 17.82 -13.24
CA SER A 61 5.16 17.94 -13.71
C SER A 61 5.94 16.63 -13.52
N ILE A 62 6.84 16.35 -14.48
CA ILE A 62 7.75 15.20 -14.47
C ILE A 62 9.16 15.73 -14.67
N GLY A 63 10.05 15.48 -13.69
CA GLY A 63 11.42 15.98 -13.71
C GLY A 63 11.49 17.51 -13.85
N GLY A 64 10.59 18.23 -13.19
CA GLY A 64 10.49 19.70 -13.23
C GLY A 64 9.83 20.27 -14.49
N ILE A 65 9.47 19.44 -15.48
CA ILE A 65 8.83 19.86 -16.72
C ILE A 65 7.31 19.73 -16.57
N ASN A 66 6.56 20.80 -16.82
CA ASN A 66 5.09 20.73 -16.86
C ASN A 66 4.64 19.89 -18.06
N VAL A 67 3.93 18.79 -17.77
CA VAL A 67 3.42 17.84 -18.77
C VAL A 67 1.90 17.82 -18.86
N THR A 68 1.21 18.73 -18.18
CA THR A 68 -0.25 18.73 -18.03
C THR A 68 -0.99 18.54 -19.34
N GLU A 69 -0.60 19.30 -20.37
CA GLU A 69 -1.23 19.28 -21.71
C GLU A 69 -0.47 18.40 -22.74
N LEU A 70 0.62 17.75 -22.31
CA LEU A 70 1.38 16.90 -23.22
C LEU A 70 0.66 15.56 -23.43
N PRO A 71 0.57 15.06 -24.68
CA PRO A 71 0.04 13.74 -24.97
C PRO A 71 0.99 12.64 -24.48
N PRO A 72 0.50 11.38 -24.32
CA PRO A 72 1.26 10.27 -23.72
C PRO A 72 2.64 10.05 -24.32
N GLU A 73 2.77 10.09 -25.64
CA GLU A 73 4.02 9.82 -26.36
C GLU A 73 5.12 10.87 -26.13
N LYS A 74 4.77 12.04 -25.54
CA LYS A 74 5.71 13.12 -25.22
C LYS A 74 6.09 13.19 -23.73
N ARG A 75 5.51 12.35 -22.87
CA ARG A 75 5.75 12.36 -21.41
C ARG A 75 6.89 11.48 -20.96
N ASP A 76 7.40 10.62 -21.84
CA ASP A 76 8.47 9.64 -21.55
C ASP A 76 8.15 8.74 -20.34
N VAL A 77 6.90 8.32 -20.23
CA VAL A 77 6.39 7.41 -19.22
C VAL A 77 6.13 6.03 -19.82
N GLY A 78 6.34 4.99 -19.03
CA GLY A 78 5.98 3.63 -19.39
C GLY A 78 4.82 3.15 -18.53
N ILE A 79 3.82 2.51 -19.11
CA ILE A 79 2.67 2.00 -18.36
C ILE A 79 2.50 0.50 -18.56
N VAL A 80 2.27 -0.22 -17.44
CA VAL A 80 1.81 -1.61 -17.40
C VAL A 80 0.36 -1.61 -16.92
N PHE A 81 -0.53 -2.13 -17.75
CA PHE A 81 -1.96 -2.22 -17.46
C PHE A 81 -2.31 -3.49 -16.69
N GLN A 82 -3.43 -3.50 -16.01
CA GLN A 82 -3.96 -4.60 -15.21
C GLN A 82 -4.08 -5.94 -16.00
N ASN A 83 -4.43 -5.89 -17.27
CA ASN A 83 -4.54 -7.05 -18.14
C ASN A 83 -3.29 -7.34 -18.98
N TYR A 84 -2.11 -6.79 -18.55
CA TYR A 84 -0.80 -6.88 -19.20
C TYR A 84 -0.76 -6.32 -20.64
N ALA A 85 -1.90 -6.24 -21.33
CA ALA A 85 -2.07 -5.76 -22.69
C ALA A 85 -1.06 -6.35 -23.70
N ILE A 86 -0.67 -7.62 -23.53
CA ILE A 86 0.20 -8.34 -24.46
C ILE A 86 -0.53 -8.54 -25.79
N PHE A 87 0.17 -8.35 -26.90
CA PHE A 87 -0.37 -8.60 -28.23
C PHE A 87 -0.39 -10.12 -28.51
N PRO A 88 -1.58 -10.78 -28.55
CA PRO A 88 -1.67 -12.24 -28.61
C PRO A 88 -1.22 -12.84 -29.94
N HIS A 89 -1.24 -12.03 -31.01
CA HIS A 89 -0.78 -12.40 -32.35
C HIS A 89 0.72 -12.24 -32.58
N MET A 90 1.45 -11.70 -31.60
CA MET A 90 2.90 -11.50 -31.62
C MET A 90 3.59 -12.47 -30.66
N ASN A 91 4.79 -12.93 -31.02
CA ASN A 91 5.66 -13.63 -30.08
C ASN A 91 6.27 -12.66 -29.04
N VAL A 92 6.99 -13.19 -28.04
CA VAL A 92 7.61 -12.41 -26.96
C VAL A 92 8.60 -11.37 -27.50
N TYR A 93 9.47 -11.75 -28.44
CA TYR A 93 10.43 -10.84 -29.06
C TYR A 93 9.72 -9.66 -29.73
N ASP A 94 8.67 -9.93 -30.52
CA ASP A 94 7.91 -8.92 -31.23
C ASP A 94 7.11 -8.01 -30.26
N ASN A 95 6.56 -8.57 -29.19
CA ASN A 95 5.93 -7.81 -28.12
C ASN A 95 6.89 -6.79 -27.50
N ILE A 96 8.04 -7.26 -27.03
CA ILE A 96 9.05 -6.40 -26.38
C ILE A 96 9.58 -5.37 -27.36
N GLY A 97 9.94 -5.78 -28.59
CA GLY A 97 10.48 -4.90 -29.62
C GLY A 97 9.49 -3.90 -30.24
N PHE A 98 8.19 -4.02 -29.93
CA PHE A 98 7.16 -3.20 -30.57
C PHE A 98 7.40 -1.70 -30.40
N GLY A 99 7.62 -1.23 -29.17
CA GLY A 99 7.87 0.20 -28.88
C GLY A 99 9.12 0.75 -29.58
N LEU A 100 10.19 -0.07 -29.67
CA LEU A 100 11.42 0.30 -30.39
C LEU A 100 11.19 0.42 -31.90
N ARG A 101 10.37 -0.47 -32.49
CA ARG A 101 9.99 -0.38 -33.91
C ARG A 101 9.21 0.90 -34.21
N MET A 102 8.28 1.26 -33.35
CA MET A 102 7.51 2.52 -33.49
C MET A 102 8.41 3.73 -33.43
N ARG A 103 9.47 3.68 -32.61
CA ARG A 103 10.52 4.73 -32.52
C ARG A 103 11.58 4.62 -33.65
N LYS A 104 11.41 3.72 -34.61
CA LYS A 104 12.30 3.48 -35.75
C LYS A 104 13.75 3.16 -35.35
N VAL A 105 13.95 2.46 -34.23
CA VAL A 105 15.28 2.02 -33.79
C VAL A 105 15.84 1.02 -34.80
N ALA A 106 17.14 1.16 -35.17
CA ALA A 106 17.82 0.27 -36.09
C ALA A 106 17.83 -1.20 -35.59
N ARG A 107 17.68 -2.16 -36.50
CA ARG A 107 17.51 -3.58 -36.15
C ARG A 107 18.61 -4.15 -35.26
N PRO A 108 19.90 -3.89 -35.46
CA PRO A 108 20.95 -4.41 -34.56
C PRO A 108 20.81 -3.93 -33.13
N GLU A 109 20.44 -2.65 -32.94
CA GLU A 109 20.21 -2.06 -31.62
C GLU A 109 18.90 -2.57 -30.99
N LEU A 110 17.84 -2.75 -31.78
CA LEU A 110 16.59 -3.37 -31.34
C LEU A 110 16.85 -4.79 -30.83
N ASP A 111 17.57 -5.63 -31.60
CA ASP A 111 17.94 -6.99 -31.22
C ASP A 111 18.73 -7.02 -29.90
N ARG A 112 19.69 -6.12 -29.74
CA ARG A 112 20.49 -5.98 -28.53
C ARG A 112 19.62 -5.62 -27.32
N ARG A 113 18.75 -4.60 -27.45
CA ARG A 113 17.90 -4.14 -26.34
C ARG A 113 16.84 -5.18 -25.95
N VAL A 114 16.23 -5.85 -26.92
CA VAL A 114 15.22 -6.89 -26.63
C VAL A 114 15.85 -8.06 -25.87
N ARG A 115 17.07 -8.52 -26.28
CA ARG A 115 17.77 -9.58 -25.56
C ARG A 115 18.16 -9.15 -24.14
N ALA A 116 18.67 -7.94 -23.97
CA ALA A 116 18.96 -7.41 -22.65
C ALA A 116 17.72 -7.32 -21.75
N ALA A 117 16.58 -6.86 -22.30
CA ALA A 117 15.32 -6.80 -21.56
C ALA A 117 14.83 -8.21 -21.16
N LEU A 118 14.94 -9.21 -22.04
CA LEU A 118 14.59 -10.59 -21.73
C LEU A 118 15.48 -11.18 -20.64
N GLU A 119 16.77 -10.89 -20.65
CA GLU A 119 17.68 -11.33 -19.60
C GLU A 119 17.36 -10.66 -18.26
N GLN A 120 17.07 -9.37 -18.27
CA GLN A 120 16.72 -8.57 -17.10
C GLN A 120 15.45 -9.08 -16.40
N VAL A 121 14.46 -9.56 -17.16
CA VAL A 121 13.21 -10.12 -16.58
C VAL A 121 13.28 -11.65 -16.37
N GLY A 122 14.42 -12.29 -16.60
CA GLY A 122 14.62 -13.73 -16.41
C GLY A 122 13.88 -14.60 -17.43
N LEU A 123 13.69 -14.12 -18.66
CA LEU A 123 12.98 -14.81 -19.75
C LEU A 123 13.90 -15.12 -20.95
N ARG A 124 15.17 -15.37 -20.73
CA ARG A 124 16.09 -15.78 -21.77
C ARG A 124 15.61 -17.06 -22.45
N GLY A 125 15.56 -17.10 -23.78
CA GLY A 125 15.10 -18.24 -24.57
C GLY A 125 13.60 -18.27 -24.85
N TYR A 126 12.85 -17.24 -24.41
CA TYR A 126 11.40 -17.14 -24.64
C TYR A 126 11.03 -16.36 -25.91
N GLU A 127 11.97 -15.92 -26.70
CA GLU A 127 11.81 -15.00 -27.84
C GLU A 127 10.70 -15.42 -28.79
N LYS A 128 10.57 -16.73 -29.05
CA LYS A 128 9.62 -17.30 -30.03
C LYS A 128 8.29 -17.70 -29.44
N ARG A 129 8.12 -17.69 -28.11
CA ARG A 129 6.87 -18.07 -27.46
C ARG A 129 5.78 -17.03 -27.69
N TYR A 130 4.54 -17.50 -27.70
CA TYR A 130 3.33 -16.68 -27.75
C TYR A 130 2.65 -16.62 -26.39
N GLN A 131 1.72 -15.65 -26.20
CA GLN A 131 1.02 -15.43 -24.94
C GLN A 131 0.42 -16.71 -24.34
N ARG A 132 -0.21 -17.56 -25.17
CA ARG A 132 -0.86 -18.82 -24.76
C ARG A 132 0.09 -19.88 -24.22
N GLU A 133 1.40 -19.72 -24.43
CA GLU A 133 2.44 -20.65 -24.03
C GLU A 133 3.14 -20.18 -22.73
N MET A 134 2.58 -19.16 -22.05
CA MET A 134 3.17 -18.53 -20.89
C MET A 134 2.18 -18.51 -19.71
N SER A 135 2.72 -18.71 -18.50
CA SER A 135 2.01 -18.48 -17.24
C SER A 135 1.69 -17.00 -17.03
N GLY A 136 0.77 -16.67 -16.11
CA GLY A 136 0.42 -15.28 -15.78
C GLY A 136 1.63 -14.43 -15.35
N GLY A 137 2.53 -15.01 -14.53
CA GLY A 137 3.74 -14.31 -14.11
C GLY A 137 4.74 -14.08 -15.25
N GLU A 138 4.88 -15.04 -16.17
CA GLU A 138 5.70 -14.86 -17.37
C GLU A 138 5.13 -13.78 -18.29
N GLN A 139 3.79 -13.74 -18.45
CA GLN A 139 3.12 -12.69 -19.21
C GLN A 139 3.37 -11.31 -18.60
N GLN A 140 3.29 -11.19 -17.28
CA GLN A 140 3.59 -9.96 -16.56
C GLN A 140 5.04 -9.50 -16.78
N ARG A 141 6.00 -10.43 -16.70
CA ARG A 141 7.42 -10.13 -16.98
C ARG A 141 7.62 -9.64 -18.41
N VAL A 142 6.92 -10.22 -19.38
CA VAL A 142 6.93 -9.73 -20.77
C VAL A 142 6.34 -8.33 -20.88
N ALA A 143 5.23 -8.03 -20.19
CA ALA A 143 4.63 -6.70 -20.18
C ALA A 143 5.59 -5.65 -19.59
N LEU A 144 6.28 -5.98 -18.48
CA LEU A 144 7.33 -5.13 -17.90
C LEU A 144 8.50 -4.93 -18.85
N ALA A 145 9.03 -6.01 -19.45
CA ALA A 145 10.15 -5.93 -20.42
C ALA A 145 9.78 -5.04 -21.61
N ARG A 146 8.53 -5.13 -22.12
CA ARG A 146 8.03 -4.29 -23.22
C ARG A 146 8.06 -2.80 -22.89
N VAL A 147 7.82 -2.46 -21.64
CA VAL A 147 7.89 -1.07 -21.16
C VAL A 147 9.33 -0.64 -20.93
N LEU A 148 10.09 -1.45 -20.19
CA LEU A 148 11.47 -1.14 -19.78
C LEU A 148 12.45 -1.03 -20.95
N VAL A 149 12.25 -1.78 -22.04
CA VAL A 149 13.10 -1.75 -23.24
C VAL A 149 13.15 -0.34 -23.88
N THR A 150 12.12 0.47 -23.66
CA THR A 150 12.04 1.85 -24.14
C THR A 150 12.75 2.85 -23.24
N GLN A 151 13.25 2.40 -22.07
CA GLN A 151 13.94 3.21 -21.05
C GLN A 151 13.15 4.44 -20.63
N PRO A 152 11.92 4.28 -20.13
CA PRO A 152 11.10 5.42 -19.70
C PRO A 152 11.70 6.09 -18.46
N ARG A 153 11.37 7.36 -18.22
CA ARG A 153 11.78 8.08 -17.01
C ARG A 153 10.96 7.72 -15.79
N ILE A 154 9.68 7.35 -16.01
CA ILE A 154 8.72 6.97 -14.97
C ILE A 154 8.05 5.65 -15.38
N LEU A 155 7.88 4.74 -14.41
CA LEU A 155 7.13 3.50 -14.56
C LEU A 155 5.78 3.62 -13.85
N LEU A 156 4.69 3.45 -14.58
CA LEU A 156 3.33 3.43 -14.06
C LEU A 156 2.78 2.01 -14.07
N LEU A 157 2.28 1.53 -12.94
CA LEU A 157 1.80 0.16 -12.76
C LEU A 157 0.34 0.18 -12.28
N ASP A 158 -0.61 -0.22 -13.13
CA ASP A 158 -2.05 -0.22 -12.82
C ASP A 158 -2.50 -1.62 -12.42
N GLU A 159 -2.56 -1.89 -11.11
CA GLU A 159 -2.94 -3.17 -10.49
C GLU A 159 -2.30 -4.41 -11.15
N PRO A 160 -0.97 -4.42 -11.36
CA PRO A 160 -0.33 -5.41 -12.22
C PRO A 160 -0.37 -6.84 -11.66
N LEU A 161 -0.67 -7.03 -10.36
CA LEU A 161 -0.69 -8.34 -9.69
C LEU A 161 -2.11 -8.91 -9.51
N SER A 162 -3.15 -8.15 -9.83
CA SER A 162 -4.55 -8.49 -9.52
C SER A 162 -5.05 -9.78 -10.19
N ALA A 163 -4.50 -10.14 -11.35
CA ALA A 163 -4.89 -11.34 -12.11
C ALA A 163 -4.15 -12.62 -11.70
N LEU A 164 -3.23 -12.54 -10.71
CA LEU A 164 -2.42 -13.67 -10.28
C LEU A 164 -3.02 -14.38 -9.06
N ASP A 165 -2.79 -15.71 -8.97
CA ASP A 165 -3.07 -16.45 -7.73
C ASP A 165 -2.19 -15.98 -6.56
N LYS A 166 -2.57 -16.37 -5.33
CA LYS A 166 -1.91 -15.89 -4.11
C LYS A 166 -0.40 -16.19 -4.08
N LYS A 167 0.00 -17.41 -4.45
CA LYS A 167 1.41 -17.82 -4.39
C LYS A 167 2.27 -17.04 -5.38
N LEU A 168 1.81 -16.97 -6.62
CA LEU A 168 2.51 -16.26 -7.68
C LEU A 168 2.55 -14.74 -7.42
N ARG A 169 1.49 -14.18 -6.81
CA ARG A 169 1.44 -12.77 -6.39
C ARG A 169 2.53 -12.46 -5.37
N GLU A 170 2.69 -13.32 -4.34
CA GLU A 170 3.77 -13.15 -3.35
C GLU A 170 5.17 -13.17 -4.02
N GLU A 171 5.44 -14.15 -4.88
CA GLU A 171 6.71 -14.25 -5.61
C GLU A 171 6.96 -13.00 -6.47
N MET A 172 5.93 -12.51 -7.16
CA MET A 172 6.04 -11.36 -8.06
C MET A 172 6.20 -10.02 -7.33
N LYS A 173 5.66 -9.86 -6.11
CA LYS A 173 5.91 -8.66 -5.27
C LYS A 173 7.41 -8.49 -5.03
N TYR A 174 8.07 -9.52 -4.50
CA TYR A 174 9.51 -9.47 -4.24
C TYR A 174 10.31 -9.25 -5.53
N TRP A 175 9.94 -9.95 -6.60
CA TRP A 175 10.63 -9.81 -7.87
C TRP A 175 10.52 -8.39 -8.46
N ILE A 176 9.34 -7.75 -8.41
CA ILE A 176 9.17 -6.36 -8.88
C ILE A 176 9.98 -5.40 -8.00
N ARG A 177 9.99 -5.59 -6.67
CA ARG A 177 10.77 -4.76 -5.76
C ARG A 177 12.27 -4.85 -6.04
N ASP A 178 12.79 -6.07 -6.24
CA ASP A 178 14.20 -6.29 -6.59
C ASP A 178 14.53 -5.66 -7.94
N LEU A 179 13.68 -5.82 -8.93
CA LEU A 179 13.85 -5.22 -10.26
C LEU A 179 13.86 -3.68 -10.16
N HIS A 180 12.96 -3.09 -9.37
CA HIS A 180 12.94 -1.65 -9.12
C HIS A 180 14.24 -1.18 -8.47
N ALA A 181 14.72 -1.87 -7.43
CA ALA A 181 15.97 -1.54 -6.74
C ALA A 181 17.18 -1.58 -7.69
N GLN A 182 17.22 -2.55 -8.62
CA GLN A 182 18.27 -2.65 -9.63
C GLN A 182 18.23 -1.53 -10.67
N LEU A 183 17.04 -1.07 -11.03
CA LEU A 183 16.83 -0.04 -12.05
C LEU A 183 16.93 1.38 -11.51
N GLY A 184 16.54 1.59 -10.26
CA GLY A 184 16.42 2.89 -9.61
C GLY A 184 15.39 3.83 -10.27
N ILE A 185 14.50 3.32 -11.14
CA ILE A 185 13.50 4.10 -11.84
C ILE A 185 12.39 4.56 -10.89
N THR A 186 11.88 5.77 -11.04
CA THR A 186 10.70 6.22 -10.30
C THR A 186 9.48 5.40 -10.72
N ALA A 187 8.78 4.78 -9.76
CA ALA A 187 7.62 3.95 -10.02
C ALA A 187 6.39 4.47 -9.27
N ILE A 188 5.26 4.55 -9.96
CA ILE A 188 3.95 4.82 -9.35
C ILE A 188 3.10 3.56 -9.52
N TYR A 189 2.73 2.97 -8.40
CA TYR A 189 2.04 1.71 -8.29
C TYR A 189 0.61 1.91 -7.79
N VAL A 190 -0.37 1.43 -8.53
CA VAL A 190 -1.78 1.45 -8.13
C VAL A 190 -2.18 0.09 -7.64
N THR A 191 -2.76 0.02 -6.46
CA THR A 191 -3.31 -1.22 -5.89
C THR A 191 -4.48 -0.93 -4.96
N HIS A 192 -5.29 -1.94 -4.69
CA HIS A 192 -6.25 -1.99 -3.58
C HIS A 192 -5.82 -3.01 -2.51
N ASP A 193 -4.72 -3.73 -2.73
CA ASP A 193 -4.16 -4.72 -1.80
C ASP A 193 -3.17 -4.01 -0.85
N GLN A 194 -3.49 -4.07 0.45
CA GLN A 194 -2.70 -3.45 1.52
C GLN A 194 -1.33 -4.13 1.64
N GLY A 195 -1.30 -5.46 1.53
CA GLY A 195 -0.07 -6.24 1.62
C GLY A 195 0.92 -5.91 0.50
N GLU A 196 0.44 -5.62 -0.71
CA GLU A 196 1.27 -5.13 -1.80
C GLU A 196 1.88 -3.77 -1.45
N ALA A 197 1.03 -2.81 -1.07
CA ALA A 197 1.50 -1.45 -0.76
C ALA A 197 2.48 -1.43 0.42
N LEU A 198 2.17 -2.13 1.53
CA LEU A 198 3.03 -2.19 2.71
C LEU A 198 4.38 -2.87 2.46
N THR A 199 4.43 -3.87 1.54
CA THR A 199 5.65 -4.65 1.28
C THR A 199 6.56 -3.98 0.26
N MET A 200 6.00 -3.30 -0.74
CA MET A 200 6.76 -2.87 -1.91
C MET A 200 7.15 -1.39 -1.90
N SER A 201 6.41 -0.54 -1.18
CA SER A 201 6.53 0.91 -1.32
C SER A 201 7.57 1.53 -0.41
N ASP A 202 8.19 2.61 -0.89
CA ASP A 202 8.94 3.53 -0.05
C ASP A 202 7.99 4.49 0.67
N ARG A 203 6.94 4.97 -0.04
CA ARG A 203 5.82 5.74 0.52
C ARG A 203 4.50 5.33 -0.12
N ILE A 204 3.42 5.53 0.64
CA ILE A 204 2.04 5.19 0.28
C ILE A 204 1.18 6.44 0.42
N ALA A 205 0.38 6.75 -0.60
CA ALA A 205 -0.75 7.67 -0.49
C ALA A 205 -2.04 6.86 -0.36
N VAL A 206 -2.72 6.96 0.78
CA VAL A 206 -4.03 6.37 1.00
C VAL A 206 -5.10 7.31 0.45
N MET A 207 -5.92 6.81 -0.46
CA MET A 207 -6.93 7.60 -1.16
C MET A 207 -8.35 7.17 -0.79
N ARG A 208 -9.23 8.17 -0.64
CA ARG A 208 -10.66 8.00 -0.43
C ARG A 208 -11.44 9.09 -1.17
N ASN A 209 -12.51 8.71 -1.88
CA ASN A 209 -13.43 9.65 -2.54
C ASN A 209 -12.74 10.73 -3.39
N GLY A 210 -11.69 10.35 -4.11
CA GLY A 210 -10.93 11.26 -4.98
C GLY A 210 -9.87 12.12 -4.27
N ALA A 211 -9.77 12.07 -2.95
CA ALA A 211 -8.80 12.81 -2.15
C ALA A 211 -7.73 11.89 -1.55
N VAL A 212 -6.62 12.48 -1.12
CA VAL A 212 -5.57 11.81 -0.35
C VAL A 212 -5.86 12.04 1.13
N GLU A 213 -6.02 10.95 1.88
CA GLU A 213 -6.28 10.96 3.33
C GLU A 213 -4.96 11.05 4.14
N GLN A 214 -3.95 10.30 3.70
CA GLN A 214 -2.64 10.26 4.37
C GLN A 214 -1.56 9.88 3.37
N VAL A 215 -0.37 10.45 3.54
CA VAL A 215 0.87 10.03 2.86
C VAL A 215 1.93 9.75 3.92
N GLY A 216 2.62 8.63 3.79
CA GLY A 216 3.71 8.26 4.71
C GLY A 216 4.44 7.01 4.25
N THR A 217 5.48 6.62 4.96
CA THR A 217 6.12 5.32 4.82
C THR A 217 5.13 4.20 5.18
N PRO A 218 5.32 2.95 4.74
CA PRO A 218 4.48 1.83 5.14
C PRO A 218 4.26 1.75 6.65
N ARG A 219 5.33 1.96 7.42
CA ARG A 219 5.29 1.93 8.89
C ARG A 219 4.45 3.07 9.48
N GLU A 220 4.62 4.30 9.00
CA GLU A 220 3.83 5.45 9.46
C GLU A 220 2.33 5.28 9.17
N VAL A 221 1.98 4.80 7.96
CA VAL A 221 0.59 4.60 7.58
C VAL A 221 -0.07 3.49 8.41
N TYR A 222 0.70 2.43 8.78
CA TYR A 222 0.22 1.31 9.56
C TYR A 222 0.15 1.59 11.06
N GLU A 223 1.25 2.13 11.65
CA GLU A 223 1.38 2.32 13.10
C GLU A 223 0.80 3.66 13.59
N GLN A 224 0.75 4.68 12.70
CA GLN A 224 0.32 6.03 13.03
C GLN A 224 -0.78 6.55 12.07
N PRO A 225 -1.90 5.83 11.95
CA PRO A 225 -3.00 6.27 11.10
C PRO A 225 -3.55 7.62 11.59
N GLN A 226 -3.89 8.50 10.64
CA GLN A 226 -4.34 9.87 10.96
C GLN A 226 -5.86 9.99 11.03
N THR A 227 -6.60 9.05 10.41
CA THR A 227 -8.07 9.05 10.38
C THR A 227 -8.63 7.66 10.67
N HIS A 228 -9.88 7.60 11.12
CA HIS A 228 -10.61 6.34 11.27
C HIS A 228 -10.61 5.52 9.99
N PHE A 229 -10.78 6.19 8.84
CA PHE A 229 -10.75 5.50 7.56
C PHE A 229 -9.40 4.80 7.29
N VAL A 230 -8.29 5.49 7.50
CA VAL A 230 -6.96 4.88 7.30
C VAL A 230 -6.75 3.72 8.26
N THR A 231 -7.17 3.87 9.52
CA THR A 231 -7.09 2.83 10.56
C THR A 231 -7.81 1.54 10.13
N ASP A 232 -9.07 1.67 9.69
CA ASP A 232 -9.89 0.52 9.28
C ASP A 232 -9.46 -0.05 7.92
N PHE A 233 -8.98 0.83 7.03
CA PHE A 233 -8.59 0.42 5.69
C PHE A 233 -7.22 -0.26 5.66
N ILE A 234 -6.27 0.10 6.54
CA ILE A 234 -4.91 -0.46 6.59
C ILE A 234 -4.80 -1.51 7.71
N GLY A 235 -5.37 -2.69 7.47
CA GLY A 235 -5.36 -3.78 8.43
C GLY A 235 -6.43 -3.62 9.52
N GLU A 236 -6.52 -4.61 10.36
CA GLU A 236 -7.48 -4.65 11.45
C GLU A 236 -6.97 -3.89 12.68
N SER A 237 -7.88 -3.25 13.41
CA SER A 237 -7.53 -2.49 14.61
C SER A 237 -8.61 -2.59 15.67
N ASN A 238 -8.20 -2.57 16.93
CA ASN A 238 -9.08 -2.25 18.03
C ASN A 238 -9.23 -0.73 18.08
N ILE A 239 -10.43 -0.21 17.86
CA ILE A 239 -10.78 1.20 18.01
C ILE A 239 -11.66 1.31 19.24
N LEU A 240 -11.09 1.82 20.31
CA LEU A 240 -11.67 1.78 21.65
C LEU A 240 -12.02 3.21 22.10
N PRO A 241 -13.29 3.54 22.33
CA PRO A 241 -13.67 4.85 22.85
C PRO A 241 -13.07 5.07 24.24
N ALA A 242 -12.37 6.19 24.39
CA ALA A 242 -11.70 6.57 25.61
C ALA A 242 -11.87 8.06 25.91
N ARG A 243 -11.65 8.45 27.16
CA ARG A 243 -11.71 9.84 27.59
C ARG A 243 -10.37 10.27 28.20
N VAL A 244 -9.89 11.42 27.79
CA VAL A 244 -8.66 12.02 28.32
C VAL A 244 -8.89 12.44 29.78
N LEU A 245 -8.06 11.92 30.68
CA LEU A 245 -8.02 12.31 32.09
C LEU A 245 -6.99 13.42 32.33
N GLU A 246 -5.77 13.21 31.83
CA GLU A 246 -4.64 14.07 32.08
C GLU A 246 -3.69 14.05 30.88
N VAL A 247 -3.03 15.16 30.61
CA VAL A 247 -2.01 15.31 29.56
C VAL A 247 -0.72 15.72 30.20
N ASP A 248 0.32 14.89 30.04
CA ASP A 248 1.68 15.15 30.52
C ASP A 248 2.62 15.46 29.34
N HIS A 249 3.91 15.66 29.60
CA HIS A 249 4.92 15.99 28.61
C HIS A 249 5.15 14.88 27.58
N GLU A 250 5.05 13.60 27.96
CA GLU A 250 5.32 12.43 27.11
C GLU A 250 4.09 11.58 26.81
N TYR A 251 3.11 11.56 27.73
CA TYR A 251 1.97 10.66 27.67
C TYR A 251 0.65 11.38 27.93
N VAL A 252 -0.40 10.75 27.43
CA VAL A 252 -1.79 11.09 27.74
C VAL A 252 -2.37 9.94 28.55
N ARG A 253 -2.93 10.27 29.75
CA ARG A 253 -3.66 9.31 30.55
C ARG A 253 -5.13 9.33 30.16
N LEU A 254 -5.69 8.16 29.94
CA LEU A 254 -7.06 7.96 29.46
C LEU A 254 -7.81 7.05 30.43
N THR A 255 -9.13 7.16 30.43
CA THR A 255 -10.01 6.12 30.97
C THR A 255 -10.67 5.35 29.82
N LEU A 256 -10.58 4.02 29.90
CA LEU A 256 -11.09 3.04 28.95
C LEU A 256 -11.82 1.95 29.70
N ALA A 257 -13.15 1.80 29.53
CA ALA A 257 -13.97 0.79 30.22
C ALA A 257 -13.75 0.72 31.76
N GLY A 258 -13.44 1.86 32.40
CA GLY A 258 -13.11 1.95 33.83
C GLY A 258 -11.65 1.72 34.20
N PHE A 259 -10.80 1.34 33.25
CA PHE A 259 -9.35 1.18 33.46
C PHE A 259 -8.60 2.48 33.10
N SER A 260 -7.48 2.73 33.80
CA SER A 260 -6.55 3.80 33.46
C SER A 260 -5.50 3.28 32.49
N VAL A 261 -5.40 3.88 31.30
CA VAL A 261 -4.43 3.52 30.26
C VAL A 261 -3.64 4.74 29.81
N MET A 262 -2.45 4.52 29.28
CA MET A 262 -1.57 5.55 28.76
C MET A 262 -1.39 5.39 27.24
N ALA A 263 -1.30 6.51 26.55
CA ALA A 263 -0.91 6.58 25.15
C ALA A 263 0.18 7.64 24.96
N GLN A 264 0.91 7.56 23.85
CA GLN A 264 1.86 8.62 23.49
C GLN A 264 1.13 9.96 23.34
N ARG A 265 1.83 11.04 23.71
CA ARG A 265 1.29 12.39 23.64
C ARG A 265 0.80 12.73 22.23
N ARG A 266 -0.41 13.28 22.19
CA ARG A 266 -1.02 13.96 21.05
C ARG A 266 -1.58 15.30 21.52
N ASP A 267 -1.91 16.17 20.59
CA ASP A 267 -2.55 17.46 20.87
C ASP A 267 -4.04 17.25 21.23
N VAL A 268 -4.26 16.97 22.53
CA VAL A 268 -5.59 16.70 23.11
C VAL A 268 -5.71 17.44 24.44
N SER A 269 -6.94 17.64 24.90
CA SER A 269 -7.27 18.31 26.15
C SER A 269 -7.94 17.38 27.16
N ALA A 270 -7.72 17.62 28.45
CA ALA A 270 -8.40 16.88 29.51
C ALA A 270 -9.93 16.98 29.36
N GLY A 271 -10.61 15.84 29.51
CA GLY A 271 -12.05 15.69 29.32
C GLY A 271 -12.48 15.40 27.89
N GLN A 272 -11.60 15.50 26.91
CA GLN A 272 -11.89 15.21 25.49
C GLN A 272 -12.18 13.72 25.28
N GLN A 273 -13.17 13.41 24.42
CA GLN A 273 -13.42 12.07 23.90
C GLN A 273 -12.43 11.82 22.76
N VAL A 274 -11.88 10.62 22.71
CA VAL A 274 -10.91 10.18 21.69
C VAL A 274 -11.11 8.71 21.41
N SER A 275 -10.65 8.26 20.27
CA SER A 275 -10.56 6.82 19.97
C SER A 275 -9.12 6.33 20.16
N LEU A 276 -8.92 5.39 21.09
CA LEU A 276 -7.65 4.69 21.28
C LEU A 276 -7.56 3.55 20.26
N VAL A 277 -6.50 3.54 19.48
CA VAL A 277 -6.25 2.52 18.45
C VAL A 277 -5.11 1.62 18.88
N VAL A 278 -5.38 0.30 18.88
CA VAL A 278 -4.38 -0.74 19.18
C VAL A 278 -4.49 -1.85 18.16
N ARG A 279 -3.36 -2.22 17.54
CA ARG A 279 -3.34 -3.35 16.62
C ARG A 279 -3.49 -4.68 17.36
N PRO A 280 -4.23 -5.69 16.83
CA PRO A 280 -4.41 -6.98 17.47
C PRO A 280 -3.11 -7.70 17.86
N GLU A 281 -2.08 -7.59 17.02
CA GLU A 281 -0.74 -8.17 17.27
C GLU A 281 0.08 -7.45 18.34
N HIS A 282 -0.35 -6.25 18.74
CA HIS A 282 0.29 -5.51 19.84
C HIS A 282 -0.35 -5.82 21.20
N VAL A 283 -1.47 -6.54 21.21
CA VAL A 283 -2.13 -6.95 22.45
C VAL A 283 -1.44 -8.20 23.00
N VAL A 284 -0.88 -8.08 24.18
CA VAL A 284 -0.23 -9.18 24.91
C VAL A 284 -1.25 -9.84 25.82
N LEU A 285 -1.31 -11.18 25.80
CA LEU A 285 -2.23 -12.01 26.56
C LEU A 285 -1.55 -12.69 27.73
N GLY A 286 -2.25 -12.92 28.84
CA GLY A 286 -1.75 -13.68 30.00
C GLY A 286 -0.63 -12.97 30.74
N LEU A 287 -0.75 -11.67 30.92
CA LEU A 287 0.27 -10.84 31.58
C LEU A 287 0.38 -11.15 33.09
N ASP A 288 1.62 -11.20 33.59
CA ASP A 288 1.87 -11.19 35.01
C ASP A 288 1.57 -9.80 35.61
N ALA A 289 1.03 -9.77 36.82
CA ALA A 289 0.62 -8.54 37.50
C ALA A 289 1.78 -7.55 37.78
N GLU A 290 3.03 -7.99 37.62
CA GLU A 290 4.24 -7.19 37.89
C GLU A 290 4.70 -6.31 36.69
N ARG A 291 4.11 -6.49 35.52
CA ARG A 291 4.45 -5.75 34.27
C ARG A 291 3.86 -4.33 34.28
N ARG A 292 4.51 -3.43 35.02
CA ARG A 292 4.09 -2.02 35.15
C ARG A 292 4.37 -1.14 33.92
N ASP A 293 5.11 -1.65 32.98
CA ASP A 293 5.49 -0.99 31.72
C ASP A 293 4.39 -1.05 30.65
N LEU A 294 3.32 -1.81 30.91
CA LEU A 294 2.19 -2.03 30.02
C LEU A 294 0.90 -1.42 30.57
N ASN A 295 0.05 -0.98 29.69
CA ASN A 295 -1.37 -0.83 30.01
C ASN A 295 -1.95 -2.21 30.32
N GLN A 296 -2.63 -2.37 31.45
CA GLN A 296 -3.19 -3.65 31.86
C GLN A 296 -4.69 -3.56 32.10
N LEU A 297 -5.40 -4.51 31.55
CA LEU A 297 -6.86 -4.69 31.70
C LEU A 297 -7.17 -6.15 31.96
N THR A 298 -8.35 -6.43 32.48
CA THR A 298 -8.88 -7.80 32.58
C THR A 298 -9.94 -7.98 31.49
N GLY A 299 -9.81 -9.03 30.72
CA GLY A 299 -10.77 -9.40 29.67
C GLY A 299 -11.20 -10.85 29.79
N ARG A 300 -12.43 -11.14 29.37
CA ARG A 300 -12.98 -12.49 29.28
C ARG A 300 -12.91 -12.97 27.85
N VAL A 301 -12.31 -14.15 27.60
CA VAL A 301 -12.24 -14.76 26.27
C VAL A 301 -13.65 -15.17 25.82
N THR A 302 -14.12 -14.56 24.73
CA THR A 302 -15.44 -14.84 24.14
C THR A 302 -15.34 -15.71 22.90
N LYS A 303 -14.19 -15.69 22.20
CA LYS A 303 -13.98 -16.50 21.00
C LYS A 303 -12.49 -16.78 20.77
N GLU A 304 -12.22 -17.95 20.22
CA GLU A 304 -10.90 -18.38 19.76
C GLU A 304 -11.01 -18.83 18.31
N LEU A 305 -10.12 -18.34 17.46
CA LEU A 305 -10.04 -18.68 16.04
C LEU A 305 -8.61 -19.11 15.69
N TYR A 306 -8.48 -20.34 15.20
CA TYR A 306 -7.21 -20.90 14.80
C TYR A 306 -6.92 -20.63 13.32
N HIS A 307 -5.88 -19.85 13.02
CA HIS A 307 -5.44 -19.49 11.67
C HIS A 307 -4.12 -20.15 11.24
N GLY A 308 -3.78 -21.29 11.80
CA GLY A 308 -2.54 -22.00 11.53
C GLY A 308 -1.34 -21.36 12.24
N SER A 309 -0.69 -20.39 11.66
CA SER A 309 0.45 -19.67 12.27
C SER A 309 0.06 -18.68 13.36
N LEU A 310 -1.21 -18.30 13.43
CA LEU A 310 -1.76 -17.35 14.39
C LEU A 310 -2.97 -17.95 15.11
N ILE A 311 -3.15 -17.55 16.37
CA ILE A 311 -4.38 -17.75 17.13
C ILE A 311 -4.95 -16.37 17.43
N ARG A 312 -6.20 -16.17 17.06
CA ARG A 312 -6.93 -14.94 17.30
C ARG A 312 -7.94 -15.13 18.42
N TYR A 313 -7.94 -14.21 19.35
CA TYR A 313 -8.86 -14.15 20.48
C TYR A 313 -9.73 -12.91 20.39
N GLU A 314 -11.04 -13.08 20.61
CA GLU A 314 -11.93 -11.97 20.91
C GLU A 314 -12.17 -11.97 22.43
N LEU A 315 -12.02 -10.80 23.05
CA LEU A 315 -12.13 -10.63 24.50
C LEU A 315 -13.16 -9.54 24.80
N GLN A 316 -13.95 -9.77 25.86
CA GLN A 316 -14.83 -8.76 26.42
C GLN A 316 -14.11 -8.02 27.55
N VAL A 317 -13.93 -6.70 27.42
CA VAL A 317 -13.33 -5.81 28.41
C VAL A 317 -14.39 -4.76 28.81
N GLY A 318 -15.06 -4.96 29.92
CA GLY A 318 -16.25 -4.18 30.26
C GLY A 318 -17.33 -4.35 29.19
N GLU A 319 -17.77 -3.22 28.59
CA GLU A 319 -18.74 -3.23 27.47
C GLU A 319 -18.09 -3.28 26.09
N GLN A 320 -16.76 -3.27 26.01
CA GLN A 320 -16.01 -3.18 24.76
C GLN A 320 -15.46 -4.56 24.34
N SER A 321 -15.36 -4.76 23.03
CA SER A 321 -14.69 -5.94 22.45
C SER A 321 -13.24 -5.57 22.09
N LEU A 322 -12.31 -6.45 22.45
CA LEU A 322 -10.89 -6.33 22.13
C LEU A 322 -10.46 -7.58 21.38
N VAL A 323 -9.76 -7.40 20.28
CA VAL A 323 -9.17 -8.48 19.48
C VAL A 323 -7.67 -8.54 19.77
N ALA A 324 -7.16 -9.75 19.97
CA ALA A 324 -5.73 -10.00 20.11
C ALA A 324 -5.29 -11.12 19.16
N GLU A 325 -4.10 -10.99 18.61
CA GLU A 325 -3.46 -12.03 17.79
C GLU A 325 -2.16 -12.48 18.45
N SER A 326 -1.99 -13.79 18.55
CA SER A 326 -0.82 -14.42 19.14
C SER A 326 -0.22 -15.42 18.16
N GLN A 327 1.10 -15.46 18.06
CA GLN A 327 1.76 -16.47 17.21
C GLN A 327 1.54 -17.87 17.81
N ASN A 328 1.15 -18.82 16.96
CA ASN A 328 0.99 -20.21 17.36
C ASN A 328 2.36 -20.89 17.42
N THR A 329 2.97 -20.91 18.61
CA THR A 329 4.24 -21.59 18.89
C THR A 329 4.01 -22.77 19.82
N LEU A 330 4.96 -23.70 19.91
CA LEU A 330 4.86 -24.89 20.77
C LEU A 330 4.75 -24.53 22.27
N GLU A 331 5.24 -23.39 22.68
CA GLU A 331 5.22 -22.90 24.07
C GLU A 331 4.06 -21.92 24.32
N GLN A 332 3.20 -21.70 23.33
CA GLN A 332 2.10 -20.73 23.44
C GLN A 332 1.08 -21.19 24.47
N GLN A 333 0.77 -20.33 25.42
CA GLN A 333 -0.35 -20.52 26.32
C GLN A 333 -1.66 -20.35 25.57
N VAL A 334 -2.53 -21.37 25.68
CA VAL A 334 -3.88 -21.32 25.08
C VAL A 334 -4.87 -20.93 26.19
N PHE A 335 -5.77 -20.00 25.84
CA PHE A 335 -6.77 -19.46 26.77
C PHE A 335 -8.15 -20.02 26.42
N PRO A 336 -8.78 -20.84 27.28
CA PRO A 336 -10.08 -21.43 26.98
C PRO A 336 -11.18 -20.37 26.95
N LEU A 337 -12.27 -20.69 26.24
CA LEU A 337 -13.48 -19.86 26.23
C LEU A 337 -14.00 -19.61 27.64
N GLY A 338 -14.37 -18.37 27.96
CA GLY A 338 -14.87 -17.95 29.26
C GLY A 338 -13.78 -17.64 30.29
N ALA A 339 -12.51 -17.91 30.02
CA ALA A 339 -11.41 -17.55 30.90
C ALA A 339 -11.30 -16.05 31.08
N GLU A 340 -11.07 -15.60 32.30
CA GLU A 340 -10.67 -14.23 32.61
C GLU A 340 -9.15 -14.16 32.60
N ILE A 341 -8.60 -13.31 31.76
CA ILE A 341 -7.15 -13.16 31.58
C ILE A 341 -6.72 -11.71 31.65
N SER A 342 -5.50 -11.48 32.10
CA SER A 342 -4.86 -10.16 32.01
C SER A 342 -4.40 -9.92 30.58
N VAL A 343 -4.74 -8.77 30.04
CA VAL A 343 -4.35 -8.35 28.69
C VAL A 343 -3.77 -6.94 28.74
N GLY A 344 -2.93 -6.59 27.78
CA GLY A 344 -2.43 -5.23 27.72
C GLY A 344 -1.54 -4.97 26.54
N TRP A 345 -1.00 -3.74 26.47
CA TRP A 345 -0.12 -3.26 25.39
C TRP A 345 0.79 -2.15 25.90
N TYR A 346 1.90 -1.95 25.22
CA TYR A 346 2.78 -0.82 25.54
C TYR A 346 2.11 0.52 25.19
N PRO A 347 2.29 1.58 26.01
CA PRO A 347 1.81 2.92 25.68
C PRO A 347 2.29 3.45 24.33
N SER A 348 3.47 2.98 23.87
CA SER A 348 4.03 3.32 22.56
C SER A 348 3.42 2.55 21.40
N SER A 349 2.67 1.47 21.66
CA SER A 349 2.05 0.61 20.64
C SER A 349 0.59 0.97 20.37
N CYS A 350 0.13 2.09 20.89
CA CYS A 350 -1.22 2.60 20.63
C CYS A 350 -1.18 4.04 20.13
N SER A 351 -2.17 4.42 19.34
CA SER A 351 -2.34 5.77 18.83
C SER A 351 -3.71 6.33 19.21
N LEU A 352 -3.85 7.67 19.13
CA LEU A 352 -5.10 8.36 19.40
C LEU A 352 -5.65 8.93 18.10
N LEU A 353 -6.94 8.74 17.86
CA LEU A 353 -7.68 9.47 16.83
C LEU A 353 -8.57 10.48 17.50
N LEU A 354 -8.65 11.64 16.88
CA LEU A 354 -9.58 12.71 17.27
C LEU A 354 -10.88 12.50 16.50
N ASP A 355 -12.00 12.43 17.22
CA ASP A 355 -13.34 12.35 16.65
C ASP A 355 -13.79 13.68 16.04
#